data_145a605bf8cdf8fe4d47dd772513c725
#
_entry.id   145a605bf8cdf8fe4d47dd772513c725
#
_cell.length_a   1.000
_cell.length_b   1.000
_cell.length_c   1.000
_cell.angle_alpha   90.00
_cell.angle_beta   90.00
_cell.angle_gamma   90.00
#
_symmetry.space_group_name_H-M   'P 1'
#
loop_
_entity.id
_entity.type
_entity.pdbx_description
1 polymer ?
#
loop_
_entity_poly.entity_id
_entity_poly.type
_entity_poly.pdbx_seq_one_letter_code
_entity_poly.pdbx_strand_id
1 'polypeptide(L)'
;TAPEQVKQGLGDPCKLAGLSETQIRDMGIVDNGQWHMATPEEYNHIIAASNNEVSSYGYLSYHWLLFPHNRYRDESGASRGDGTTGCYWSNNASIFDFSGTPTVTANLRADKDRRNGYMVRCVRNEIPESYMRVGIIISPDYQGTESGKTAYFGIDSNIPYWTATLVTSGTDVGTATTDDFSFESGNDAVHTTHGSNTQNIPIYVKRKESTSSRSFRVRVEGIGLDGQTKSTLLTIAQAGYQ
;
A
#
# COMPACT_ATOMS: atom_id res chain seq x y z
N THR A 1 -16.17 -11.50 -7.39
CA THR A 1 -15.45 -10.33 -7.93
C THR A 1 -15.75 -10.22 -9.41
N ALA A 2 -16.26 -9.06 -9.86
CA ALA A 2 -16.55 -8.84 -11.27
C ALA A 2 -15.24 -8.90 -12.10
N PRO A 3 -15.31 -9.43 -13.35
CA PRO A 3 -14.12 -9.54 -14.21
C PRO A 3 -13.36 -8.22 -14.40
N GLU A 4 -14.05 -7.08 -14.37
CA GLU A 4 -13.47 -5.75 -14.44
C GLU A 4 -12.58 -5.41 -13.23
N GLN A 5 -12.96 -5.85 -12.05
CA GLN A 5 -12.17 -5.62 -10.83
C GLN A 5 -10.85 -6.39 -10.88
N VAL A 6 -10.85 -7.60 -11.47
CA VAL A 6 -9.62 -8.38 -11.68
C VAL A 6 -8.70 -7.67 -12.67
N LYS A 7 -9.24 -7.09 -13.76
CA LYS A 7 -8.46 -6.29 -14.73
C LYS A 7 -7.86 -5.03 -14.13
N GLN A 8 -8.51 -4.46 -13.13
CA GLN A 8 -8.03 -3.26 -12.42
C GLN A 8 -7.07 -3.61 -11.25
N GLY A 9 -6.70 -4.88 -11.11
CA GLY A 9 -5.85 -5.35 -10.02
C GLY A 9 -6.56 -5.51 -8.68
N LEU A 10 -7.85 -5.17 -8.61
CA LEU A 10 -8.66 -5.29 -7.39
C LEU A 10 -8.99 -6.76 -7.02
N GLY A 11 -8.74 -7.69 -7.93
CA GLY A 11 -8.93 -9.13 -7.71
C GLY A 11 -7.65 -9.88 -7.32
N ASP A 12 -6.52 -9.20 -7.23
CA ASP A 12 -5.27 -9.82 -6.82
C ASP A 12 -5.18 -9.90 -5.28
N PRO A 13 -5.34 -11.11 -4.69
CA PRO A 13 -5.31 -11.26 -3.24
C PRO A 13 -3.94 -10.93 -2.64
N CYS A 14 -2.88 -10.97 -3.42
CA CYS A 14 -1.53 -10.65 -2.96
C CYS A 14 -1.39 -9.16 -2.61
N LYS A 15 -2.13 -8.29 -3.29
CA LYS A 15 -2.15 -6.86 -3.01
C LYS A 15 -2.69 -6.51 -1.62
N LEU A 16 -3.48 -7.40 -1.04
CA LEU A 16 -4.03 -7.24 0.30
C LEU A 16 -3.18 -7.94 1.38
N ALA A 17 -2.16 -8.69 0.99
CA ALA A 17 -1.33 -9.43 1.93
C ALA A 17 -0.62 -8.49 2.92
N GLY A 18 -0.77 -8.75 4.22
CA GLY A 18 -0.17 -7.95 5.28
C GLY A 18 -0.92 -6.67 5.65
N LEU A 19 -2.02 -6.32 4.96
CA LEU A 19 -2.89 -5.22 5.38
C LEU A 19 -3.80 -5.66 6.52
N SER A 20 -4.03 -4.78 7.49
CA SER A 20 -5.01 -4.99 8.55
C SER A 20 -6.45 -4.78 8.03
N GLU A 21 -7.43 -5.32 8.76
CA GLU A 21 -8.84 -5.11 8.43
C GLU A 21 -9.21 -3.62 8.42
N THR A 22 -8.68 -2.84 9.35
CA THR A 22 -8.86 -1.37 9.40
C THR A 22 -8.33 -0.70 8.14
N GLN A 23 -7.13 -1.08 7.67
CA GLN A 23 -6.55 -0.51 6.45
C GLN A 23 -7.40 -0.81 5.22
N ILE A 24 -7.93 -2.02 5.12
CA ILE A 24 -8.76 -2.41 3.98
C ILE A 24 -10.15 -1.77 4.05
N ARG A 25 -10.85 -1.90 5.17
CA ARG A 25 -12.25 -1.52 5.29
C ARG A 25 -12.44 -0.02 5.54
N ASP A 26 -11.69 0.53 6.49
CA ASP A 26 -11.93 1.89 6.98
C ASP A 26 -11.11 2.94 6.20
N MET A 27 -9.95 2.55 5.66
CA MET A 27 -9.08 3.42 4.87
C MET A 27 -9.16 3.16 3.36
N GLY A 28 -9.86 2.11 2.94
CA GLY A 28 -10.05 1.78 1.54
C GLY A 28 -8.76 1.38 0.79
N ILE A 29 -7.73 0.91 1.53
CA ILE A 29 -6.47 0.49 0.91
C ILE A 29 -6.68 -0.84 0.19
N VAL A 30 -6.45 -0.88 -1.11
CA VAL A 30 -6.66 -2.05 -1.98
C VAL A 30 -5.36 -2.61 -2.57
N ASP A 31 -4.23 -1.96 -2.30
CA ASP A 31 -2.90 -2.39 -2.75
C ASP A 31 -1.85 -2.02 -1.69
N ASN A 32 -1.13 -3.03 -1.20
CA ASN A 32 -0.04 -2.82 -0.24
C ASN A 32 1.28 -2.39 -0.89
N GLY A 33 1.37 -2.39 -2.24
CA GLY A 33 2.58 -2.07 -2.99
C GLY A 33 3.74 -3.08 -2.84
N GLN A 34 3.61 -4.08 -1.97
CA GLN A 34 4.70 -5.01 -1.62
C GLN A 34 4.61 -6.34 -2.36
N TRP A 35 3.40 -6.76 -2.70
CA TRP A 35 3.14 -8.08 -3.22
C TRP A 35 2.23 -8.04 -4.44
N HIS A 36 2.47 -8.92 -5.38
CA HIS A 36 1.60 -9.16 -6.52
C HIS A 36 1.46 -10.66 -6.77
N MET A 37 0.41 -11.03 -7.49
CA MET A 37 0.25 -12.39 -8.01
C MET A 37 1.29 -12.63 -9.10
N ALA A 38 1.99 -13.76 -9.03
CA ALA A 38 3.07 -14.08 -9.96
C ALA A 38 2.67 -13.83 -11.43
N THR A 39 3.56 -13.19 -12.17
CA THR A 39 3.38 -12.94 -13.60
C THR A 39 3.73 -14.17 -14.44
N PRO A 40 3.30 -14.24 -15.72
CA PRO A 40 3.73 -15.28 -16.63
C PRO A 40 5.25 -15.34 -16.81
N GLU A 41 5.89 -14.18 -16.84
CA GLU A 41 7.35 -14.06 -17.00
C GLU A 41 8.09 -14.66 -15.81
N GLU A 42 7.63 -14.40 -14.59
CA GLU A 42 8.20 -14.98 -13.37
C GLU A 42 8.03 -16.50 -13.34
N TYR A 43 6.87 -17.02 -13.76
CA TYR A 43 6.71 -18.47 -13.91
C TYR A 43 7.59 -19.06 -15.00
N ASN A 44 7.79 -18.37 -16.12
CA ASN A 44 8.72 -18.80 -17.16
C ASN A 44 10.18 -18.87 -16.66
N HIS A 45 10.58 -17.92 -15.81
CA HIS A 45 11.89 -17.99 -15.14
C HIS A 45 12.01 -19.22 -14.25
N ILE A 46 10.96 -19.56 -13.50
CA ILE A 46 10.93 -20.76 -12.66
C ILE A 46 11.02 -22.03 -13.52
N ILE A 47 10.25 -22.09 -14.62
CA ILE A 47 10.28 -23.23 -15.55
C ILE A 47 11.68 -23.41 -16.13
N ALA A 48 12.30 -22.34 -16.61
CA ALA A 48 13.61 -22.36 -17.24
C ALA A 48 14.74 -22.78 -16.28
N ALA A 49 14.62 -22.39 -15.00
CA ALA A 49 15.66 -22.62 -14.00
C ALA A 49 15.43 -23.86 -13.13
N SER A 50 14.26 -24.50 -13.20
CA SER A 50 13.89 -25.61 -12.31
C SER A 50 14.52 -26.96 -12.66
N ASN A 51 15.33 -27.05 -13.70
CA ASN A 51 15.91 -28.31 -14.20
C ASN A 51 14.94 -29.51 -14.30
N ASN A 52 13.64 -29.22 -14.27
CA ASN A 52 12.53 -30.18 -14.27
C ASN A 52 12.63 -31.25 -13.16
N GLU A 53 13.20 -30.90 -12.01
CA GLU A 53 13.29 -31.82 -10.88
C GLU A 53 12.08 -31.64 -9.96
N VAL A 54 11.25 -32.70 -9.87
CA VAL A 54 10.29 -32.84 -8.77
C VAL A 54 10.86 -33.77 -7.72
N SER A 55 10.74 -33.39 -6.48
CA SER A 55 11.04 -34.27 -5.39
C SER A 55 10.06 -35.45 -5.37
N SER A 56 10.50 -36.60 -4.82
CA SER A 56 9.65 -37.77 -4.57
C SER A 56 8.42 -37.47 -3.69
N TYR A 57 8.31 -36.27 -3.13
CA TYR A 57 7.22 -35.81 -2.26
C TYR A 57 6.13 -35.00 -2.99
N GLY A 58 6.17 -34.91 -4.31
CA GLY A 58 5.09 -34.26 -5.07
C GLY A 58 5.10 -32.73 -5.03
N TYR A 59 6.27 -32.13 -5.14
CA TYR A 59 6.42 -30.69 -5.34
C TYR A 59 7.52 -30.38 -6.35
N LEU A 60 7.31 -29.30 -7.13
CA LEU A 60 8.35 -28.69 -7.94
C LEU A 60 9.24 -27.84 -7.03
N SER A 61 10.55 -28.06 -7.10
CA SER A 61 11.53 -27.26 -6.36
C SER A 61 12.22 -26.26 -7.30
N TYR A 62 12.24 -25.01 -6.89
CA TYR A 62 13.06 -23.96 -7.51
C TYR A 62 13.93 -23.34 -6.42
N HIS A 63 15.21 -23.66 -6.40
CA HIS A 63 16.11 -23.38 -5.28
C HIS A 63 15.51 -23.86 -3.95
N TRP A 64 15.16 -22.93 -3.05
CA TRP A 64 14.49 -23.17 -1.76
C TRP A 64 12.98 -22.98 -1.81
N LEU A 65 12.43 -22.56 -2.97
CA LEU A 65 11.02 -22.34 -3.15
C LEU A 65 10.32 -23.62 -3.60
N LEU A 66 9.29 -24.02 -2.88
CA LEU A 66 8.53 -25.24 -3.12
C LEU A 66 7.15 -24.91 -3.70
N PHE A 67 6.80 -25.61 -4.78
CA PHE A 67 5.47 -25.59 -5.38
C PHE A 67 4.83 -26.97 -5.20
N PRO A 68 3.99 -27.17 -4.17
CA PRO A 68 3.35 -28.47 -3.97
C PRO A 68 2.34 -28.79 -5.06
N HIS A 69 2.18 -30.08 -5.34
CA HIS A 69 0.99 -30.57 -6.03
C HIS A 69 -0.23 -30.17 -5.22
N ASN A 70 -1.30 -29.75 -5.88
CA ASN A 70 -2.50 -29.28 -5.22
C ASN A 70 -3.76 -29.79 -5.94
N ARG A 71 -4.86 -29.72 -5.22
CA ARG A 71 -6.21 -29.84 -5.80
C ARG A 71 -6.75 -28.44 -6.04
N TYR A 72 -7.65 -28.32 -6.99
CA TYR A 72 -8.38 -27.07 -7.25
C TYR A 72 -9.88 -27.28 -7.13
N ARG A 73 -10.64 -26.21 -7.05
CA ARG A 73 -12.09 -26.26 -7.12
C ARG A 73 -12.54 -25.88 -8.52
N ASP A 74 -13.47 -26.66 -9.06
CA ASP A 74 -14.11 -26.31 -10.33
C ASP A 74 -15.21 -25.25 -10.14
N GLU A 75 -15.86 -24.89 -11.23
CA GLU A 75 -16.96 -23.91 -11.25
C GLU A 75 -18.15 -24.28 -10.35
N SER A 76 -18.33 -25.55 -10.05
CA SER A 76 -19.37 -26.04 -9.13
C SER A 76 -18.92 -26.04 -7.67
N GLY A 77 -17.65 -25.71 -7.41
CA GLY A 77 -17.04 -25.79 -6.10
C GLY A 77 -16.54 -27.18 -5.71
N ALA A 78 -16.66 -28.16 -6.60
CA ALA A 78 -16.17 -29.51 -6.35
C ALA A 78 -14.64 -29.58 -6.38
N SER A 79 -14.05 -30.38 -5.50
CA SER A 79 -12.59 -30.61 -5.50
C SER A 79 -12.19 -31.45 -6.70
N ARG A 80 -11.22 -30.98 -7.47
CA ARG A 80 -10.66 -31.61 -8.66
C ARG A 80 -9.15 -31.79 -8.54
N GLY A 81 -8.63 -32.63 -9.42
CA GLY A 81 -7.23 -33.03 -9.43
C GLY A 81 -6.96 -34.22 -8.51
N ASP A 82 -6.00 -35.02 -8.88
CA ASP A 82 -5.59 -36.25 -8.19
C ASP A 82 -4.46 -36.04 -7.18
N GLY A 83 -3.97 -34.81 -7.05
CA GLY A 83 -2.83 -34.48 -6.20
C GLY A 83 -1.48 -34.76 -6.85
N THR A 84 -1.46 -35.06 -8.15
CA THR A 84 -0.21 -35.28 -8.94
C THR A 84 0.14 -34.07 -9.83
N THR A 85 -0.70 -33.05 -9.81
CA THR A 85 -0.55 -31.82 -10.59
C THR A 85 -0.55 -30.59 -9.67
N GLY A 86 0.32 -29.64 -9.89
CA GLY A 86 0.28 -28.32 -9.27
C GLY A 86 -0.33 -27.29 -10.24
N CYS A 87 -1.27 -26.48 -9.79
CA CYS A 87 -1.95 -25.47 -10.60
C CYS A 87 -2.02 -24.14 -9.84
N TYR A 88 -1.46 -23.09 -10.44
CA TYR A 88 -1.35 -21.77 -9.84
C TYR A 88 -1.77 -20.67 -10.81
N TRP A 89 -2.58 -19.73 -10.36
CA TRP A 89 -2.94 -18.56 -11.13
C TRP A 89 -1.77 -17.61 -11.34
N SER A 90 -1.69 -17.01 -12.52
CA SER A 90 -0.89 -15.81 -12.79
C SER A 90 -1.77 -14.56 -12.88
N ASN A 91 -1.17 -13.39 -12.82
CA ASN A 91 -1.86 -12.11 -12.80
C ASN A 91 -2.64 -11.77 -14.08
N ASN A 92 -2.31 -12.41 -15.21
CA ASN A 92 -3.03 -12.24 -16.48
C ASN A 92 -4.12 -13.30 -16.71
N ALA A 93 -4.47 -14.08 -15.67
CA ALA A 93 -5.43 -15.17 -15.73
C ALA A 93 -5.01 -16.37 -16.59
N SER A 94 -3.73 -16.55 -16.88
CA SER A 94 -3.18 -17.85 -17.24
C SER A 94 -2.84 -18.66 -16.00
N ILE A 95 -2.58 -19.93 -16.16
CA ILE A 95 -2.11 -20.78 -15.06
C ILE A 95 -0.73 -21.32 -15.34
N PHE A 96 0.08 -21.38 -14.29
CA PHE A 96 1.26 -22.20 -14.20
C PHE A 96 0.84 -23.58 -13.72
N ASP A 97 1.01 -24.62 -14.58
CA ASP A 97 0.76 -26.00 -14.18
C ASP A 97 2.01 -26.86 -14.35
N PHE A 98 2.13 -27.84 -13.50
CA PHE A 98 3.19 -28.85 -13.63
C PHE A 98 2.67 -30.20 -13.16
N SER A 99 3.16 -31.25 -13.78
CA SER A 99 2.81 -32.62 -13.48
C SER A 99 3.99 -33.56 -13.74
N GLY A 100 3.91 -34.78 -13.21
CA GLY A 100 4.90 -35.82 -13.41
C GLY A 100 5.76 -36.14 -12.19
N THR A 101 6.32 -37.30 -12.14
CA THR A 101 7.24 -37.81 -11.12
C THR A 101 8.06 -38.94 -11.75
N PRO A 102 9.40 -38.95 -11.76
CA PRO A 102 10.32 -37.91 -11.25
C PRO A 102 10.59 -36.77 -12.21
N THR A 103 10.17 -36.89 -13.49
CA THR A 103 10.36 -35.81 -14.49
C THR A 103 9.13 -34.97 -14.57
N VAL A 104 9.28 -33.65 -14.34
CA VAL A 104 8.19 -32.68 -14.39
C VAL A 104 8.05 -32.09 -15.78
N THR A 105 6.82 -31.98 -16.21
CA THR A 105 6.43 -31.09 -17.29
C THR A 105 5.75 -29.88 -16.70
N ALA A 106 6.37 -28.72 -16.83
CA ALA A 106 5.82 -27.44 -16.37
C ALA A 106 5.43 -26.59 -17.56
N ASN A 107 4.24 -25.98 -17.51
CA ASN A 107 3.69 -25.17 -18.60
C ASN A 107 2.98 -23.94 -18.07
N LEU A 108 2.92 -22.92 -18.93
CA LEU A 108 2.02 -21.79 -18.75
C LEU A 108 0.86 -21.89 -19.76
N ARG A 109 -0.36 -21.94 -19.25
CA ARG A 109 -1.57 -22.15 -20.07
C ARG A 109 -2.56 -21.01 -19.90
N ALA A 110 -3.07 -20.50 -21.01
CA ALA A 110 -4.09 -19.46 -21.05
C ALA A 110 -5.53 -19.99 -21.29
N ASP A 111 -5.67 -21.32 -21.51
CA ASP A 111 -6.91 -21.98 -21.93
C ASP A 111 -7.78 -22.48 -20.77
N LYS A 112 -7.44 -22.18 -19.56
CA LYS A 112 -8.14 -22.67 -18.38
C LYS A 112 -9.33 -21.80 -17.97
N ASP A 113 -10.36 -22.46 -17.47
CA ASP A 113 -11.57 -21.77 -17.03
C ASP A 113 -11.29 -20.90 -15.80
N ARG A 114 -11.58 -19.61 -15.93
CA ARG A 114 -11.39 -18.61 -14.87
C ARG A 114 -12.31 -18.80 -13.66
N ARG A 115 -13.33 -19.64 -13.78
CA ARG A 115 -14.22 -20.02 -12.67
C ARG A 115 -13.60 -21.05 -11.73
N ASN A 116 -12.49 -21.66 -12.14
CA ASN A 116 -11.77 -22.61 -11.30
C ASN A 116 -10.98 -21.91 -10.20
N GLY A 117 -11.00 -22.47 -9.01
CA GLY A 117 -10.26 -21.97 -7.84
C GLY A 117 -8.88 -22.62 -7.75
N TYR A 118 -7.94 -22.16 -8.57
CA TYR A 118 -6.53 -22.56 -8.47
C TYR A 118 -5.83 -21.80 -7.34
N MET A 119 -4.69 -22.32 -6.92
CA MET A 119 -3.84 -21.66 -5.91
C MET A 119 -3.26 -20.35 -6.42
N VAL A 120 -2.87 -19.48 -5.51
CA VAL A 120 -2.18 -18.23 -5.80
C VAL A 120 -0.82 -18.25 -5.10
N ARG A 121 0.20 -17.80 -5.79
CA ARG A 121 1.52 -17.47 -5.24
C ARG A 121 1.75 -15.99 -5.34
N CYS A 122 2.11 -15.41 -4.21
CA CYS A 122 2.49 -14.01 -4.15
C CYS A 122 4.00 -13.87 -4.32
N VAL A 123 4.37 -12.94 -5.18
CA VAL A 123 5.75 -12.52 -5.40
C VAL A 123 5.95 -11.16 -4.76
N ARG A 124 7.05 -11.02 -4.04
CA ARG A 124 7.39 -9.75 -3.41
C ARG A 124 8.00 -8.81 -4.45
N ASN A 125 7.47 -7.61 -4.53
CA ASN A 125 8.05 -6.54 -5.34
C ASN A 125 9.44 -6.19 -4.81
N GLU A 126 10.32 -5.70 -5.66
CA GLU A 126 11.50 -5.01 -5.19
C GLU A 126 11.05 -3.82 -4.33
N ILE A 127 11.58 -3.74 -3.11
CA ILE A 127 11.15 -2.73 -2.16
C ILE A 127 12.08 -1.52 -2.31
N PRO A 128 11.60 -0.40 -2.86
CA PRO A 128 12.41 0.81 -2.92
C PRO A 128 12.66 1.32 -1.51
N GLU A 129 13.81 1.96 -1.31
CA GLU A 129 14.09 2.65 -0.05
C GLU A 129 12.98 3.66 0.25
N SER A 130 12.45 3.59 1.47
CA SER A 130 11.38 4.48 1.89
C SER A 130 11.88 5.88 2.15
N TYR A 131 11.17 6.86 1.63
CA TYR A 131 11.45 8.27 1.89
C TYR A 131 10.17 9.05 2.25
N MET A 132 10.36 10.12 3.01
CA MET A 132 9.32 11.09 3.35
C MET A 132 9.96 12.46 3.49
N ARG A 133 9.44 13.44 2.74
CA ARG A 133 9.84 14.84 2.79
C ARG A 133 8.58 15.68 2.98
N VAL A 134 8.65 16.69 3.81
CA VAL A 134 7.54 17.62 4.03
C VAL A 134 8.01 19.05 3.88
N GLY A 135 7.14 19.89 3.34
CA GLY A 135 7.47 21.29 3.13
C GLY A 135 6.23 22.16 3.00
N ILE A 136 6.37 23.44 3.38
CA ILE A 136 5.30 24.41 3.20
C ILE A 136 5.20 24.77 1.72
N ILE A 137 3.99 24.75 1.19
CA ILE A 137 3.66 25.22 -0.16
C ILE A 137 3.12 26.64 -0.08
N ILE A 138 2.12 26.87 0.80
CA ILE A 138 1.51 28.18 1.05
C ILE A 138 1.39 28.36 2.56
N SER A 139 2.15 29.32 3.11
CA SER A 139 2.07 29.67 4.52
C SER A 139 0.82 30.50 4.82
N PRO A 140 0.18 30.31 5.99
CA PRO A 140 -0.87 31.20 6.44
C PRO A 140 -0.30 32.58 6.81
N ASP A 141 -0.94 33.63 6.34
CA ASP A 141 -0.65 35.00 6.80
C ASP A 141 -1.41 35.30 8.12
N TYR A 142 -1.37 36.57 8.57
CA TYR A 142 -2.06 36.96 9.81
C TYR A 142 -3.60 36.78 9.75
N GLN A 143 -4.20 36.83 8.56
CA GLN A 143 -5.64 36.61 8.38
C GLN A 143 -6.02 35.13 8.48
N GLY A 144 -5.02 34.23 8.43
CA GLY A 144 -5.27 32.80 8.41
C GLY A 144 -6.05 32.36 7.18
N THR A 145 -6.88 31.33 7.35
CA THR A 145 -7.74 30.81 6.28
C THR A 145 -9.19 31.30 6.38
N GLU A 146 -9.58 31.99 7.45
CA GLU A 146 -10.93 32.53 7.67
C GLU A 146 -11.33 33.57 6.61
N SER A 147 -10.34 34.23 6.01
CA SER A 147 -10.55 35.20 4.91
C SER A 147 -10.75 34.56 3.53
N GLY A 148 -10.89 33.24 3.45
CA GLY A 148 -10.95 32.49 2.19
C GLY A 148 -9.60 32.25 1.53
N LYS A 149 -8.49 32.61 2.18
CA LYS A 149 -7.14 32.24 1.73
C LYS A 149 -6.88 30.78 2.02
N THR A 150 -6.10 30.17 1.15
CA THR A 150 -5.70 28.76 1.29
C THR A 150 -4.28 28.68 1.84
N ALA A 151 -4.05 27.73 2.73
CA ALA A 151 -2.72 27.36 3.20
C ALA A 151 -2.54 25.84 3.02
N TYR A 152 -1.34 25.42 2.61
CA TYR A 152 -1.05 24.03 2.32
C TYR A 152 0.38 23.68 2.74
N PHE A 153 0.57 22.42 3.15
CA PHE A 153 1.87 21.81 3.10
C PHE A 153 1.86 20.59 2.17
N GLY A 154 3.01 20.27 1.61
CA GLY A 154 3.20 19.11 0.74
C GLY A 154 3.91 17.99 1.48
N ILE A 155 3.48 16.78 1.21
CA ILE A 155 4.18 15.55 1.56
C ILE A 155 4.63 14.92 0.24
N ASP A 156 5.95 14.73 0.08
CA ASP A 156 6.55 13.98 -1.00
C ASP A 156 7.09 12.68 -0.42
N SER A 157 6.45 11.56 -0.74
CA SER A 157 6.84 10.27 -0.18
C SER A 157 6.42 9.10 -1.06
N ASN A 158 7.10 7.97 -0.89
CA ASN A 158 6.68 6.67 -1.40
C ASN A 158 6.06 5.78 -0.31
N ILE A 159 5.66 6.37 0.80
CA ILE A 159 5.03 5.65 1.91
C ILE A 159 3.55 5.42 1.59
N PRO A 160 3.09 4.15 1.55
CA PRO A 160 1.74 3.82 1.12
C PRO A 160 0.64 4.35 2.04
N TYR A 161 1.01 4.64 3.29
CA TYR A 161 0.11 5.21 4.28
C TYR A 161 0.88 6.01 5.32
N TRP A 162 0.45 7.24 5.56
CA TRP A 162 1.01 8.12 6.57
C TRP A 162 -0.07 8.85 7.36
N THR A 163 0.30 9.30 8.55
CA THR A 163 -0.53 10.13 9.43
C THR A 163 0.16 11.46 9.65
N ALA A 164 -0.55 12.55 9.52
CA ALA A 164 -0.10 13.88 9.92
C ALA A 164 -0.90 14.34 11.15
N THR A 165 -0.18 14.69 12.23
CA THR A 165 -0.79 15.05 13.52
C THR A 165 -0.21 16.37 14.03
N LEU A 166 -1.08 17.28 14.46
CA LEU A 166 -0.66 18.49 15.18
C LEU A 166 -0.05 18.07 16.53
N VAL A 167 1.16 18.56 16.80
CA VAL A 167 1.85 18.28 18.08
C VAL A 167 1.30 19.22 19.16
N THR A 168 0.60 18.64 20.13
CA THR A 168 -0.13 19.37 21.18
C THR A 168 0.55 19.32 22.54
N SER A 169 1.58 18.49 22.70
CA SER A 169 2.30 18.31 23.96
C SER A 169 3.77 17.90 23.75
N GLY A 170 4.59 18.08 24.77
CA GLY A 170 6.02 17.72 24.74
C GLY A 170 6.93 18.86 24.29
N THR A 171 8.18 18.55 23.97
CA THR A 171 9.22 19.53 23.59
C THR A 171 9.07 20.08 22.18
N ASP A 172 8.33 19.37 21.34
CA ASP A 172 8.14 19.69 19.91
C ASP A 172 6.87 20.52 19.64
N VAL A 173 6.22 21.06 20.67
CA VAL A 173 5.01 21.87 20.52
C VAL A 173 5.35 23.22 19.87
N GLY A 174 4.46 23.70 19.00
CA GLY A 174 4.55 25.05 18.46
C GLY A 174 4.21 26.14 19.50
N THR A 175 4.34 27.39 19.12
CA THR A 175 4.05 28.54 20.01
C THR A 175 2.56 28.95 19.99
N ALA A 176 1.77 28.37 19.10
CA ALA A 176 0.34 28.63 18.95
C ALA A 176 -0.50 27.67 19.80
N THR A 177 -1.73 28.07 20.10
CA THR A 177 -2.72 27.17 20.72
C THR A 177 -3.26 26.16 19.71
N THR A 178 -3.64 24.98 20.17
CA THR A 178 -4.17 23.91 19.32
C THR A 178 -5.48 24.30 18.64
N ASP A 179 -6.32 25.07 19.32
CA ASP A 179 -7.63 25.51 18.82
C ASP A 179 -7.54 26.48 17.62
N ASP A 180 -6.34 26.97 17.33
CA ASP A 180 -6.09 27.86 16.21
C ASP A 180 -5.75 27.12 14.89
N PHE A 181 -5.71 25.80 14.91
CA PHE A 181 -5.31 24.96 13.78
C PHE A 181 -6.25 23.78 13.59
N SER A 182 -6.58 23.45 12.35
CA SER A 182 -7.30 22.23 12.00
C SER A 182 -6.89 21.71 10.62
N PHE A 183 -7.13 20.43 10.39
CA PHE A 183 -7.08 19.80 9.08
C PHE A 183 -8.43 19.81 8.34
N GLU A 184 -9.50 20.29 8.98
CA GLU A 184 -10.86 20.33 8.42
C GLU A 184 -11.46 21.74 8.55
N SER A 185 -12.07 22.23 7.46
CA SER A 185 -12.73 23.51 7.44
C SER A 185 -13.98 23.51 8.34
N GLY A 186 -14.04 24.48 9.24
CA GLY A 186 -15.21 24.64 10.13
C GLY A 186 -15.25 23.63 11.29
N ASN A 187 -14.21 22.86 11.51
CA ASN A 187 -14.10 21.94 12.63
C ASN A 187 -12.73 22.05 13.31
N ASP A 188 -12.63 22.88 14.32
CA ASP A 188 -11.39 23.23 15.02
C ASP A 188 -10.76 22.07 15.83
N ALA A 189 -11.46 20.94 15.95
CA ALA A 189 -11.00 19.79 16.74
C ALA A 189 -10.28 18.73 15.90
N VAL A 190 -10.15 18.90 14.59
CA VAL A 190 -9.51 17.90 13.73
C VAL A 190 -8.00 18.16 13.63
N HIS A 191 -7.24 17.53 14.52
CA HIS A 191 -5.79 17.68 14.63
C HIS A 191 -5.00 16.52 14.02
N THR A 192 -5.67 15.58 13.36
CA THR A 192 -5.05 14.45 12.69
C THR A 192 -5.68 14.24 11.32
N THR A 193 -4.84 13.97 10.33
CA THR A 193 -5.27 13.57 8.98
C THR A 193 -4.40 12.43 8.47
N HIS A 194 -4.89 11.73 7.47
CA HIS A 194 -4.24 10.56 6.89
C HIS A 194 -4.12 10.70 5.38
N GLY A 195 -3.17 10.00 4.81
CA GLY A 195 -3.03 9.96 3.37
C GLY A 195 -2.06 8.88 2.91
N SER A 196 -1.76 8.92 1.63
CA SER A 196 -0.87 7.97 0.98
C SER A 196 0.02 8.67 -0.03
N ASN A 197 1.26 8.19 -0.17
CA ASN A 197 2.21 8.69 -1.16
C ASN A 197 2.35 10.23 -1.13
N THR A 198 2.55 10.85 -2.27
CA THR A 198 2.72 12.31 -2.41
C THR A 198 1.37 13.01 -2.44
N GLN A 199 1.16 13.97 -1.54
CA GLN A 199 -0.08 14.74 -1.43
C GLN A 199 0.15 16.16 -0.94
N ASN A 200 -0.76 17.06 -1.32
CA ASN A 200 -0.87 18.41 -0.75
C ASN A 200 -2.00 18.42 0.28
N ILE A 201 -1.69 18.85 1.48
CA ILE A 201 -2.61 18.82 2.61
C ILE A 201 -3.07 20.24 2.93
N PRO A 202 -4.38 20.54 2.82
CA PRO A 202 -4.94 21.81 3.25
C PRO A 202 -4.84 21.91 4.76
N ILE A 203 -4.60 23.14 5.23
CA ILE A 203 -4.62 23.48 6.66
C ILE A 203 -5.50 24.71 6.87
N TYR A 204 -6.20 24.70 7.98
CA TYR A 204 -7.12 25.76 8.39
C TYR A 204 -6.59 26.40 9.67
N VAL A 205 -6.28 27.69 9.59
CA VAL A 205 -5.61 28.44 10.66
C VAL A 205 -6.42 29.70 10.94
N LYS A 206 -6.76 29.93 12.22
CA LYS A 206 -7.50 31.12 12.64
C LYS A 206 -6.71 32.40 12.44
N ARG A 207 -7.43 33.50 12.30
CA ARG A 207 -6.86 34.84 12.24
C ARG A 207 -6.02 35.13 13.49
N LYS A 208 -4.92 35.85 13.29
CA LYS A 208 -4.07 36.32 14.38
C LYS A 208 -4.06 37.83 14.45
N GLU A 209 -4.47 38.35 15.61
CA GLU A 209 -4.62 39.80 15.83
C GLU A 209 -3.41 40.46 16.52
N SER A 210 -2.35 39.72 16.83
CA SER A 210 -1.16 40.28 17.45
C SER A 210 0.00 40.40 16.43
N THR A 211 0.91 41.34 16.70
CA THR A 211 2.07 41.63 15.83
C THR A 211 3.14 40.54 15.86
N SER A 212 3.20 39.70 16.89
CA SER A 212 4.15 38.58 16.95
C SER A 212 3.73 37.43 16.05
N SER A 213 4.68 36.75 15.40
CA SER A 213 4.41 35.50 14.70
C SER A 213 4.10 34.37 15.67
N ARG A 214 3.45 33.32 15.19
CA ARG A 214 3.24 32.07 15.92
C ARG A 214 3.56 30.87 15.02
N SER A 215 3.77 29.71 15.63
CA SER A 215 4.07 28.49 14.88
C SER A 215 3.24 27.31 15.37
N PHE A 216 2.94 26.44 14.43
CA PHE A 216 2.35 25.14 14.65
C PHE A 216 3.37 24.07 14.27
N ARG A 217 3.36 22.94 14.94
CA ARG A 217 4.19 21.81 14.62
C ARG A 217 3.33 20.63 14.20
N VAL A 218 3.60 20.09 13.03
CA VAL A 218 2.91 18.91 12.50
C VAL A 218 3.92 17.79 12.35
N ARG A 219 3.66 16.68 13.01
CA ARG A 219 4.42 15.45 12.82
C ARG A 219 3.76 14.63 11.72
N VAL A 220 4.53 14.26 10.71
CA VAL A 220 4.10 13.33 9.66
C VAL A 220 4.90 12.05 9.83
N GLU A 221 4.21 10.92 9.95
CA GLU A 221 4.84 9.63 10.16
C GLU A 221 4.12 8.51 9.45
N GLY A 222 4.86 7.48 9.07
CA GLY A 222 4.32 6.29 8.44
C GLY A 222 5.36 5.19 8.33
N ILE A 223 4.91 3.99 8.02
CA ILE A 223 5.77 2.83 7.82
C ILE A 223 5.94 2.62 6.32
N GLY A 224 7.18 2.62 5.88
CA GLY A 224 7.52 2.38 4.50
C GLY A 224 7.36 0.93 4.08
N LEU A 225 7.41 0.68 2.77
CA LEU A 225 7.35 -0.66 2.20
C LEU A 225 8.52 -1.55 2.68
N ASP A 226 9.65 -0.93 3.01
CA ASP A 226 10.84 -1.57 3.61
C ASP A 226 10.67 -1.92 5.10
N GLY A 227 9.49 -1.63 5.68
CA GLY A 227 9.18 -1.83 7.09
C GLY A 227 9.79 -0.79 8.03
N GLN A 228 10.48 0.24 7.48
CA GLN A 228 11.09 1.29 8.28
C GLN A 228 10.07 2.39 8.61
N THR A 229 10.05 2.83 9.85
CA THR A 229 9.27 4.01 10.24
C THR A 229 10.01 5.26 9.77
N LYS A 230 9.32 6.12 9.03
CA LYS A 230 9.76 7.47 8.69
C LYS A 230 8.91 8.47 9.46
N SER A 231 9.57 9.43 10.07
CA SER A 231 8.90 10.51 10.82
C SER A 231 9.60 11.83 10.53
N THR A 232 8.82 12.85 10.26
CA THR A 232 9.33 14.20 9.98
C THR A 232 8.46 15.22 10.70
N LEU A 233 9.11 16.25 11.25
CA LEU A 233 8.45 17.35 11.95
C LEU A 233 8.47 18.60 11.08
N LEU A 234 7.29 19.10 10.72
CA LEU A 234 7.09 20.32 9.96
C LEU A 234 6.77 21.50 10.90
N THR A 235 7.41 22.63 10.71
CA THR A 235 7.04 23.89 11.36
C THR A 235 6.26 24.77 10.38
N ILE A 236 5.05 25.14 10.74
CA ILE A 236 4.19 26.05 9.98
C ILE A 236 4.17 27.38 10.73
N ALA A 237 4.76 28.42 10.15
CA ALA A 237 4.75 29.76 10.72
C ALA A 237 3.58 30.57 10.18
N GLN A 238 2.86 31.26 11.08
CA GLN A 238 1.87 32.26 10.74
C GLN A 238 2.42 33.63 11.11
N ALA A 239 2.46 34.54 10.14
CA ALA A 239 2.89 35.92 10.38
C ALA A 239 1.96 36.65 11.35
N GLY A 240 2.51 37.59 12.12
CA GLY A 240 1.71 38.53 12.90
C GLY A 240 1.09 39.62 12.03
N TYR A 241 0.15 40.35 12.60
CA TYR A 241 -0.46 41.56 12.00
C TYR A 241 0.63 42.63 11.81
N GLN A 242 0.70 43.23 10.61
CA GLN A 242 1.60 44.35 10.28
C GLN A 242 0.86 45.67 10.34
#